data_f34c3485516f36275d2971c2b1d3b4e6
#
_entry.id   f34c3485516f36275d2971c2b1d3b4e6
#
_cell.length_a   1.000
_cell.length_b   1.000
_cell.length_c   1.000
_cell.angle_alpha   90.00
_cell.angle_beta   90.00
_cell.angle_gamma   90.00
#
_symmetry.space_group_name_H-M   'P 1'
#
loop_
_entity.id
_entity.type
_entity.pdbx_description
1 polymer ?
#
loop_
_entity_poly.entity_id
_entity_poly.type
_entity_poly.pdbx_seq_one_letter_code
_entity_poly.pdbx_strand_id
1 'polypeptide(L)'
;MKLKNPLLIALTVFSFAFAKAQEAGDCNIMLSIFADNAKSKNYNEAFKQLGPLVENCPNASPAIYQYGEQIYEHRLRKNIGAEKDNVDGLIKMLKTQVSNYPDKVDVTRKKIEIARTMQKYKVGTSEEQFQMLHDLFTNDKGNFTDPSGMIVYFKLAEMQFEESKLSLQTLFKIYDELTTQIESLQDERSKVVADLLSKQETSALTEKEQKTIGYQEANLKNYGIVMGSVNGTLGELADCDKLIPLYDADFEANKTSKEWLSNVLVRLQKKDCTDAPLYIKSVKALHAINPSARTAYGLGNIAVSTKEKFQYWDQAVELGVDNDAKVTIYYKKGNIYRSQGQYASARREYLNAVALRPSFGQPYLKIADMIANSTGSCGANPLEKRAVYWVAARYAEKAARVDPSLKNTANKYVASYNGAAPSKKDIFSSEYKSGDTITFNCWVGESVRIPNF
;
A
#
# COMPACT_ATOMS: atom_id res chain seq x y z
N MET A 1 -64.49 -24.97 -46.65
CA MET A 1 -64.08 -26.05 -45.75
C MET A 1 -62.94 -25.55 -44.83
N LYS A 2 -63.14 -25.65 -43.49
CA LYS A 2 -62.20 -25.45 -42.38
C LYS A 2 -61.67 -24.02 -42.08
N LEU A 3 -62.46 -23.27 -41.29
CA LEU A 3 -61.97 -22.29 -40.32
C LEU A 3 -61.08 -23.04 -39.30
N LYS A 4 -59.85 -22.61 -39.14
CA LYS A 4 -58.99 -22.95 -38.03
C LYS A 4 -58.93 -21.74 -37.05
N ASN A 5 -59.40 -21.98 -35.85
CA ASN A 5 -59.50 -21.06 -34.73
C ASN A 5 -58.17 -20.35 -34.39
N PRO A 6 -58.12 -19.03 -34.41
CA PRO A 6 -56.99 -18.29 -33.77
C PRO A 6 -57.20 -18.04 -32.28
N LEU A 7 -58.29 -18.57 -31.66
CA LEU A 7 -58.66 -18.20 -30.28
C LEU A 7 -57.90 -18.94 -29.19
N LEU A 8 -57.27 -20.08 -29.51
CA LEU A 8 -56.57 -20.91 -28.46
C LEU A 8 -55.14 -20.46 -28.16
N ILE A 9 -54.48 -19.75 -29.10
CA ILE A 9 -53.10 -19.27 -28.91
C ILE A 9 -53.05 -17.97 -28.07
N ALA A 10 -54.09 -17.15 -28.13
CA ALA A 10 -54.17 -15.93 -27.34
C ALA A 10 -54.39 -16.17 -25.83
N LEU A 11 -55.10 -17.26 -25.45
CA LEU A 11 -55.35 -17.55 -24.03
C LEU A 11 -54.10 -18.11 -23.30
N THR A 12 -53.22 -18.87 -23.97
CA THR A 12 -52.02 -19.41 -23.35
C THR A 12 -50.90 -18.35 -23.13
N VAL A 13 -50.80 -17.36 -24.03
CA VAL A 13 -49.83 -16.24 -23.87
C VAL A 13 -50.30 -15.28 -22.77
N PHE A 14 -51.62 -15.09 -22.60
CA PHE A 14 -52.16 -14.20 -21.57
C PHE A 14 -52.03 -14.84 -20.16
N SER A 15 -52.22 -16.15 -20.02
CA SER A 15 -52.02 -16.86 -18.74
C SER A 15 -50.57 -16.87 -18.26
N PHE A 16 -49.58 -16.98 -19.18
CA PHE A 16 -48.16 -16.87 -18.83
C PHE A 16 -47.74 -15.42 -18.44
N ALA A 17 -48.34 -14.39 -19.03
CA ALA A 17 -48.08 -13.02 -18.68
C ALA A 17 -48.68 -12.63 -17.30
N PHE A 18 -49.84 -13.13 -16.97
CA PHE A 18 -50.46 -12.94 -15.63
C PHE A 18 -49.72 -13.70 -14.53
N ALA A 19 -49.27 -14.91 -14.77
CA ALA A 19 -48.48 -15.68 -13.80
C ALA A 19 -47.15 -14.97 -13.49
N LYS A 20 -46.44 -14.49 -14.51
CA LYS A 20 -45.21 -13.69 -14.31
C LYS A 20 -45.45 -12.35 -13.61
N ALA A 21 -46.57 -11.70 -13.86
CA ALA A 21 -46.92 -10.45 -13.20
C ALA A 21 -47.29 -10.66 -11.73
N GLN A 22 -47.95 -11.77 -11.40
CA GLN A 22 -48.30 -12.14 -10.03
C GLN A 22 -47.06 -12.56 -9.24
N GLU A 23 -46.16 -13.39 -9.80
CA GLU A 23 -44.86 -13.74 -9.20
C GLU A 23 -44.01 -12.51 -8.93
N ALA A 24 -43.95 -11.53 -9.87
CA ALA A 24 -43.22 -10.28 -9.69
C ALA A 24 -43.83 -9.38 -8.59
N GLY A 25 -45.16 -9.38 -8.45
CA GLY A 25 -45.86 -8.70 -7.37
C GLY A 25 -45.54 -9.27 -6.00
N ASP A 26 -45.57 -10.61 -5.89
CA ASP A 26 -45.24 -11.31 -4.66
C ASP A 26 -43.76 -11.11 -4.26
N CYS A 27 -42.84 -11.14 -5.22
CA CYS A 27 -41.43 -10.85 -4.97
C CYS A 27 -41.15 -9.42 -4.44
N ASN A 28 -41.87 -8.42 -4.96
CA ASN A 28 -41.73 -7.05 -4.48
C ASN A 28 -42.23 -6.86 -3.05
N ILE A 29 -43.34 -7.52 -2.68
CA ILE A 29 -43.86 -7.48 -1.32
C ILE A 29 -42.89 -8.17 -0.35
N MET A 30 -42.44 -9.37 -0.69
CA MET A 30 -41.46 -10.11 0.11
C MET A 30 -40.17 -9.31 0.31
N LEU A 31 -39.65 -8.72 -0.77
CA LEU A 31 -38.44 -7.89 -0.74
C LEU A 31 -38.61 -6.66 0.14
N SER A 32 -39.77 -5.98 0.07
CA SER A 32 -40.04 -4.80 0.89
C SER A 32 -40.00 -5.15 2.38
N ILE A 33 -40.75 -6.18 2.79
CA ILE A 33 -40.80 -6.65 4.19
C ILE A 33 -39.42 -7.06 4.69
N PHE A 34 -38.68 -7.82 3.87
CA PHE A 34 -37.31 -8.24 4.16
C PHE A 34 -36.36 -7.03 4.35
N ALA A 35 -36.38 -6.10 3.39
CA ALA A 35 -35.53 -4.92 3.41
C ALA A 35 -35.82 -4.02 4.62
N ASP A 36 -37.08 -3.85 4.99
CA ASP A 36 -37.49 -3.04 6.15
C ASP A 36 -37.01 -3.68 7.46
N ASN A 37 -37.13 -4.99 7.61
CA ASN A 37 -36.57 -5.71 8.76
C ASN A 37 -35.03 -5.59 8.81
N ALA A 38 -34.35 -5.75 7.67
CA ALA A 38 -32.90 -5.66 7.60
C ALA A 38 -32.39 -4.24 7.91
N LYS A 39 -33.00 -3.19 7.34
CA LYS A 39 -32.68 -1.78 7.61
C LYS A 39 -32.88 -1.43 9.08
N SER A 40 -33.95 -1.93 9.69
CA SER A 40 -34.25 -1.74 11.12
C SER A 40 -33.37 -2.60 12.04
N LYS A 41 -32.42 -3.37 11.47
CA LYS A 41 -31.53 -4.32 12.19
C LYS A 41 -32.28 -5.44 12.93
N ASN A 42 -33.52 -5.70 12.52
CA ASN A 42 -34.30 -6.84 12.99
C ASN A 42 -33.89 -8.11 12.25
N TYR A 43 -32.63 -8.49 12.42
CA TYR A 43 -31.97 -9.54 11.62
C TYR A 43 -32.57 -10.93 11.82
N ASN A 44 -33.20 -11.20 12.97
CA ASN A 44 -33.85 -12.50 13.20
C ASN A 44 -35.08 -12.67 12.31
N GLU A 45 -35.90 -11.63 12.17
CA GLU A 45 -37.09 -11.68 11.29
C GLU A 45 -36.67 -11.63 9.81
N ALA A 46 -35.68 -10.79 9.47
CA ALA A 46 -35.12 -10.77 8.13
C ALA A 46 -34.54 -12.13 7.72
N PHE A 47 -33.87 -12.84 8.63
CA PHE A 47 -33.30 -14.16 8.34
C PHE A 47 -34.37 -15.21 7.96
N LYS A 48 -35.55 -15.19 8.61
CA LYS A 48 -36.65 -16.09 8.27
C LYS A 48 -37.17 -15.88 6.83
N GLN A 49 -37.04 -14.67 6.32
CA GLN A 49 -37.52 -14.28 4.99
C GLN A 49 -36.44 -14.46 3.90
N LEU A 50 -35.15 -14.52 4.28
CA LEU A 50 -34.02 -14.60 3.35
C LEU A 50 -34.07 -15.87 2.48
N GLY A 51 -34.29 -17.02 3.08
CA GLY A 51 -34.37 -18.32 2.37
C GLY A 51 -35.42 -18.32 1.25
N PRO A 52 -36.70 -18.06 1.57
CA PRO A 52 -37.76 -17.93 0.56
C PRO A 52 -37.48 -16.93 -0.55
N LEU A 53 -36.86 -15.74 -0.22
CA LEU A 53 -36.47 -14.75 -1.22
C LEU A 53 -35.39 -15.24 -2.18
N VAL A 54 -34.34 -15.85 -1.64
CA VAL A 54 -33.24 -16.40 -2.46
C VAL A 54 -33.73 -17.53 -3.35
N GLU A 55 -34.71 -18.32 -2.90
CA GLU A 55 -35.28 -19.47 -3.64
C GLU A 55 -36.27 -19.03 -4.73
N ASN A 56 -37.22 -18.15 -4.37
CA ASN A 56 -38.31 -17.82 -5.26
C ASN A 56 -38.09 -16.56 -6.08
N CYS A 57 -37.24 -15.64 -5.58
CA CYS A 57 -37.02 -14.31 -6.15
C CYS A 57 -35.54 -13.95 -6.33
N PRO A 58 -34.64 -14.84 -6.82
CA PRO A 58 -33.20 -14.67 -6.79
C PRO A 58 -32.69 -13.45 -7.59
N ASN A 59 -33.47 -12.99 -8.56
CA ASN A 59 -33.10 -11.87 -9.44
C ASN A 59 -33.94 -10.60 -9.20
N ALA A 60 -34.72 -10.55 -8.11
CA ALA A 60 -35.58 -9.40 -7.84
C ALA A 60 -34.78 -8.13 -7.45
N SER A 61 -33.69 -8.29 -6.70
CA SER A 61 -32.88 -7.16 -6.29
C SER A 61 -31.51 -7.58 -5.73
N PRO A 62 -30.43 -6.82 -5.98
CA PRO A 62 -29.15 -7.03 -5.30
C PRO A 62 -29.24 -6.86 -3.77
N ALA A 63 -30.24 -6.12 -3.28
CA ALA A 63 -30.47 -5.89 -1.86
C ALA A 63 -30.69 -7.20 -1.07
N ILE A 64 -31.24 -8.26 -1.69
CA ILE A 64 -31.38 -9.58 -1.08
C ILE A 64 -30.03 -10.08 -0.57
N TYR A 65 -29.03 -10.00 -1.41
CA TYR A 65 -27.69 -10.50 -1.13
C TYR A 65 -26.90 -9.57 -0.21
N GLN A 66 -27.05 -8.24 -0.40
CA GLN A 66 -26.40 -7.22 0.46
C GLN A 66 -26.88 -7.31 1.91
N TYR A 67 -28.19 -7.44 2.12
CA TYR A 67 -28.73 -7.63 3.47
C TYR A 67 -28.51 -9.06 3.98
N GLY A 68 -28.54 -10.05 3.10
CA GLY A 68 -28.21 -11.44 3.44
C GLY A 68 -26.80 -11.57 4.02
N GLU A 69 -25.81 -10.89 3.40
CA GLU A 69 -24.46 -10.77 3.90
C GLU A 69 -24.42 -10.19 5.33
N GLN A 70 -25.06 -9.01 5.54
CA GLN A 70 -25.11 -8.36 6.86
C GLN A 70 -25.78 -9.26 7.92
N ILE A 71 -26.83 -10.00 7.54
CA ILE A 71 -27.53 -10.93 8.43
C ILE A 71 -26.61 -12.08 8.85
N TYR A 72 -25.93 -12.74 7.89
CA TYR A 72 -25.01 -13.84 8.21
C TYR A 72 -23.81 -13.37 9.01
N GLU A 73 -23.22 -12.20 8.70
CA GLU A 73 -22.17 -11.60 9.51
C GLU A 73 -22.63 -11.29 10.95
N HIS A 74 -23.87 -10.77 11.12
CA HIS A 74 -24.43 -10.54 12.44
C HIS A 74 -24.58 -11.84 13.22
N ARG A 75 -25.09 -12.89 12.59
CA ARG A 75 -25.26 -14.21 13.19
C ARG A 75 -23.93 -14.83 13.62
N LEU A 76 -22.89 -14.71 12.77
CA LEU A 76 -21.54 -15.14 13.11
C LEU A 76 -20.95 -14.36 14.29
N ARG A 77 -21.08 -13.03 14.31
CA ARG A 77 -20.60 -12.19 15.43
C ARG A 77 -21.32 -12.48 16.76
N LYS A 78 -22.58 -12.89 16.69
CA LYS A 78 -23.41 -13.15 17.88
C LYS A 78 -23.50 -14.63 18.24
N ASN A 79 -22.80 -15.50 17.51
CA ASN A 79 -22.85 -16.97 17.67
C ASN A 79 -24.29 -17.53 17.64
N ILE A 80 -25.10 -17.08 16.67
CA ILE A 80 -26.49 -17.48 16.52
C ILE A 80 -26.59 -18.65 15.52
N GLY A 81 -26.97 -19.84 15.97
CA GLY A 81 -27.06 -21.07 15.15
C GLY A 81 -25.66 -21.67 14.88
N ALA A 82 -25.62 -22.68 13.99
CA ALA A 82 -24.37 -23.34 13.64
C ALA A 82 -23.46 -22.42 12.83
N GLU A 83 -22.18 -22.34 13.23
CA GLU A 83 -21.17 -21.51 12.55
C GLU A 83 -21.05 -21.90 11.08
N LYS A 84 -20.98 -23.23 10.80
CA LYS A 84 -20.84 -23.73 9.44
C LYS A 84 -21.98 -23.26 8.53
N ASP A 85 -23.23 -23.34 8.98
CA ASP A 85 -24.40 -22.93 8.17
C ASP A 85 -24.38 -21.44 7.86
N ASN A 86 -23.95 -20.62 8.84
CA ASN A 86 -23.82 -19.18 8.66
C ASN A 86 -22.67 -18.82 7.71
N VAL A 87 -21.55 -19.55 7.76
CA VAL A 87 -20.41 -19.35 6.85
C VAL A 87 -20.79 -19.76 5.42
N ASP A 88 -21.40 -20.93 5.25
CA ASP A 88 -21.87 -21.40 3.94
C ASP A 88 -22.90 -20.42 3.34
N GLY A 89 -23.81 -19.91 4.18
CA GLY A 89 -24.79 -18.89 3.80
C GLY A 89 -24.12 -17.58 3.38
N LEU A 90 -23.15 -17.08 4.15
CA LEU A 90 -22.39 -15.85 3.82
C LEU A 90 -21.67 -15.99 2.48
N ILE A 91 -20.93 -17.09 2.28
CA ILE A 91 -20.21 -17.35 1.03
C ILE A 91 -21.18 -17.44 -0.15
N LYS A 92 -22.35 -18.09 0.05
CA LYS A 92 -23.41 -18.15 -0.98
C LYS A 92 -23.92 -16.76 -1.33
N MET A 93 -24.17 -15.87 -0.36
CA MET A 93 -24.62 -14.50 -0.63
C MET A 93 -23.59 -13.73 -1.44
N LEU A 94 -22.33 -13.78 -1.03
CA LEU A 94 -21.22 -13.11 -1.72
C LEU A 94 -21.03 -13.62 -3.15
N LYS A 95 -20.99 -14.95 -3.35
CA LYS A 95 -20.83 -15.57 -4.69
C LYS A 95 -22.00 -15.22 -5.60
N THR A 96 -23.24 -15.29 -5.09
CA THR A 96 -24.43 -15.00 -5.90
C THR A 96 -24.52 -13.50 -6.27
N GLN A 97 -24.07 -12.61 -5.38
CA GLN A 97 -23.99 -11.19 -5.68
C GLN A 97 -23.04 -10.88 -6.84
N VAL A 98 -21.86 -11.52 -6.84
CA VAL A 98 -20.87 -11.38 -7.93
C VAL A 98 -21.41 -11.97 -9.24
N SER A 99 -22.09 -13.12 -9.22
CA SER A 99 -22.57 -13.78 -10.44
C SER A 99 -23.78 -13.08 -11.05
N ASN A 100 -24.73 -12.62 -10.23
CA ASN A 100 -26.01 -12.10 -10.73
C ASN A 100 -25.99 -10.57 -10.93
N TYR A 101 -25.10 -9.86 -10.24
CA TYR A 101 -25.08 -8.40 -10.23
C TYR A 101 -23.66 -7.82 -10.36
N PRO A 102 -22.83 -8.29 -11.33
CA PRO A 102 -21.43 -7.84 -11.46
C PRO A 102 -21.31 -6.33 -11.66
N ASP A 103 -22.28 -5.70 -12.37
CA ASP A 103 -22.31 -4.25 -12.64
C ASP A 103 -22.75 -3.40 -11.43
N LYS A 104 -23.21 -4.04 -10.35
CA LYS A 104 -23.73 -3.35 -9.14
C LYS A 104 -22.81 -3.48 -7.94
N VAL A 105 -21.72 -4.21 -8.07
CA VAL A 105 -20.77 -4.48 -6.99
C VAL A 105 -19.34 -4.33 -7.48
N ASP A 106 -18.44 -4.01 -6.58
CA ASP A 106 -17.01 -4.16 -6.81
C ASP A 106 -16.65 -5.66 -6.77
N VAL A 107 -16.56 -6.26 -7.95
CA VAL A 107 -16.31 -7.70 -8.14
C VAL A 107 -14.99 -8.13 -7.48
N THR A 108 -13.92 -7.33 -7.67
CA THR A 108 -12.60 -7.63 -7.11
C THR A 108 -12.65 -7.63 -5.60
N ARG A 109 -13.24 -6.61 -5.00
CA ARG A 109 -13.42 -6.52 -3.55
C ARG A 109 -14.24 -7.69 -3.01
N LYS A 110 -15.35 -8.05 -3.66
CA LYS A 110 -16.20 -9.18 -3.23
C LYS A 110 -15.49 -10.53 -3.34
N LYS A 111 -14.73 -10.78 -4.38
CA LYS A 111 -13.94 -12.00 -4.51
C LYS A 111 -12.84 -12.08 -3.44
N ILE A 112 -12.18 -10.96 -3.11
CA ILE A 112 -11.24 -10.89 -1.98
C ILE A 112 -11.95 -11.24 -0.66
N GLU A 113 -13.16 -10.72 -0.45
CA GLU A 113 -13.96 -10.99 0.75
C GLU A 113 -14.36 -12.48 0.83
N ILE A 114 -14.73 -13.10 -0.28
CA ILE A 114 -14.99 -14.56 -0.37
C ILE A 114 -13.74 -15.34 0.04
N ALA A 115 -12.58 -15.07 -0.56
CA ALA A 115 -11.33 -15.77 -0.27
C ALA A 115 -10.92 -15.62 1.21
N ARG A 116 -11.03 -14.41 1.77
CA ARG A 116 -10.78 -14.14 3.20
C ARG A 116 -11.72 -14.90 4.12
N THR A 117 -13.02 -14.96 3.76
CA THR A 117 -14.02 -15.72 4.53
C THR A 117 -13.72 -17.21 4.48
N MET A 118 -13.41 -17.74 3.30
CA MET A 118 -13.01 -19.14 3.11
C MET A 118 -11.77 -19.49 3.95
N GLN A 119 -10.72 -18.65 3.92
CA GLN A 119 -9.51 -18.86 4.70
C GLN A 119 -9.79 -18.81 6.22
N LYS A 120 -10.51 -17.77 6.67
CA LYS A 120 -10.82 -17.58 8.10
C LYS A 120 -11.55 -18.77 8.71
N TYR A 121 -12.50 -19.32 7.98
CA TYR A 121 -13.36 -20.43 8.45
C TYR A 121 -12.94 -21.80 7.90
N LYS A 122 -11.81 -21.87 7.21
CA LYS A 122 -11.23 -23.09 6.65
C LYS A 122 -12.19 -23.83 5.70
N VAL A 123 -12.84 -23.07 4.80
CA VAL A 123 -13.77 -23.61 3.78
C VAL A 123 -13.04 -23.74 2.44
N GLY A 124 -13.17 -24.89 1.78
CA GLY A 124 -12.48 -25.18 0.52
C GLY A 124 -10.99 -25.48 0.71
N THR A 125 -10.24 -25.53 -0.38
CA THR A 125 -8.81 -25.80 -0.39
C THR A 125 -7.97 -24.52 -0.47
N SER A 126 -6.71 -24.57 0.01
CA SER A 126 -5.74 -23.49 -0.14
C SER A 126 -5.50 -23.16 -1.62
N GLU A 127 -5.52 -24.17 -2.47
CA GLU A 127 -5.34 -24.05 -3.92
C GLU A 127 -6.49 -23.29 -4.60
N GLU A 128 -7.75 -23.63 -4.28
CA GLU A 128 -8.93 -22.91 -4.79
C GLU A 128 -8.91 -21.42 -4.41
N GLN A 129 -8.57 -21.13 -3.14
CA GLN A 129 -8.47 -19.77 -2.62
C GLN A 129 -7.30 -19.01 -3.28
N PHE A 130 -6.15 -19.67 -3.43
CA PHE A 130 -4.98 -19.11 -4.12
C PHE A 130 -5.31 -18.76 -5.56
N GLN A 131 -5.87 -19.70 -6.32
CA GLN A 131 -6.18 -19.48 -7.73
C GLN A 131 -7.14 -18.30 -7.91
N MET A 132 -8.17 -18.20 -7.07
CA MET A 132 -9.13 -17.08 -7.11
C MET A 132 -8.45 -15.74 -6.95
N LEU A 133 -7.52 -15.58 -5.99
CA LEU A 133 -6.81 -14.33 -5.75
C LEU A 133 -5.70 -14.10 -6.78
N HIS A 134 -5.05 -15.15 -7.25
CA HIS A 134 -4.03 -15.09 -8.30
C HIS A 134 -4.61 -14.59 -9.64
N ASP A 135 -5.75 -15.12 -10.02
CA ASP A 135 -6.47 -14.66 -11.22
C ASP A 135 -6.89 -13.19 -11.12
N LEU A 136 -7.37 -12.77 -9.94
CA LEU A 136 -7.69 -11.35 -9.70
C LEU A 136 -6.45 -10.46 -9.77
N PHE A 137 -5.40 -10.85 -9.07
CA PHE A 137 -4.16 -10.07 -9.04
C PHE A 137 -3.51 -9.97 -10.43
N THR A 138 -3.61 -11.03 -11.24
CA THR A 138 -3.03 -11.06 -12.59
C THR A 138 -3.86 -10.26 -13.59
N ASN A 139 -5.20 -10.39 -13.55
CA ASN A 139 -6.08 -9.83 -14.58
C ASN A 139 -6.69 -8.47 -14.20
N ASP A 140 -6.73 -8.12 -12.90
CA ASP A 140 -7.35 -6.89 -12.38
C ASP A 140 -6.49 -6.23 -11.30
N LYS A 141 -5.18 -6.22 -11.51
CA LYS A 141 -4.17 -5.72 -10.56
C LYS A 141 -4.46 -4.31 -10.06
N GLY A 142 -4.93 -3.42 -10.95
CA GLY A 142 -5.24 -2.03 -10.61
C GLY A 142 -6.34 -1.89 -9.55
N ASN A 143 -7.30 -2.80 -9.51
CA ASN A 143 -8.38 -2.82 -8.52
C ASN A 143 -8.05 -3.71 -7.30
N PHE A 144 -6.98 -4.51 -7.36
CA PHE A 144 -6.52 -5.32 -6.22
C PHE A 144 -5.78 -4.46 -5.19
N THR A 145 -6.52 -3.61 -4.48
CA THR A 145 -5.99 -2.59 -3.56
C THR A 145 -6.28 -2.86 -2.08
N ASP A 146 -7.01 -3.92 -1.74
CA ASP A 146 -7.34 -4.27 -0.34
C ASP A 146 -6.10 -4.84 0.37
N PRO A 147 -5.57 -4.18 1.43
CA PRO A 147 -4.40 -4.66 2.16
C PRO A 147 -4.60 -6.05 2.75
N SER A 148 -5.83 -6.37 3.22
CA SER A 148 -6.12 -7.68 3.81
C SER A 148 -6.15 -8.78 2.75
N GLY A 149 -6.63 -8.47 1.55
CA GLY A 149 -6.57 -9.37 0.39
C GLY A 149 -5.13 -9.67 -0.03
N MET A 150 -4.27 -8.67 0.00
CA MET A 150 -2.85 -8.81 -0.30
C MET A 150 -2.13 -9.75 0.66
N ILE A 151 -2.39 -9.63 1.98
CA ILE A 151 -1.84 -10.55 3.00
C ILE A 151 -2.31 -11.98 2.74
N VAL A 152 -3.61 -12.16 2.52
CA VAL A 152 -4.19 -13.50 2.28
C VAL A 152 -3.62 -14.12 1.01
N TYR A 153 -3.52 -13.35 -0.07
CA TYR A 153 -2.96 -13.82 -1.33
C TYR A 153 -1.51 -14.31 -1.16
N PHE A 154 -0.66 -13.53 -0.48
CA PHE A 154 0.73 -13.92 -0.29
C PHE A 154 0.88 -15.15 0.62
N LYS A 155 0.09 -15.23 1.71
CA LYS A 155 0.06 -16.42 2.58
C LYS A 155 -0.38 -17.69 1.84
N LEU A 156 -1.35 -17.55 0.95
CA LEU A 156 -1.79 -18.68 0.13
C LEU A 156 -0.70 -19.09 -0.87
N ALA A 157 0.03 -18.14 -1.46
CA ALA A 157 1.18 -18.42 -2.32
C ALA A 157 2.29 -19.15 -1.56
N GLU A 158 2.59 -18.73 -0.32
CA GLU A 158 3.52 -19.42 0.59
C GLU A 158 3.07 -20.86 0.87
N MET A 159 1.80 -21.07 1.23
CA MET A 159 1.26 -22.42 1.44
C MET A 159 1.38 -23.30 0.19
N GLN A 160 1.13 -22.75 -1.02
CA GLN A 160 1.30 -23.51 -2.26
C GLN A 160 2.79 -23.87 -2.50
N PHE A 161 3.71 -23.00 -2.11
CA PHE A 161 5.15 -23.30 -2.16
C PHE A 161 5.53 -24.39 -1.16
N GLU A 162 5.10 -24.32 0.09
CA GLU A 162 5.35 -25.34 1.12
C GLU A 162 4.78 -26.70 0.72
N GLU A 163 3.62 -26.73 0.07
CA GLU A 163 3.01 -27.93 -0.50
C GLU A 163 3.68 -28.41 -1.80
N SER A 164 4.79 -27.77 -2.23
CA SER A 164 5.51 -28.09 -3.49
C SER A 164 4.68 -27.94 -4.77
N LYS A 165 3.59 -27.18 -4.72
CA LYS A 165 2.71 -26.86 -5.87
C LYS A 165 3.17 -25.61 -6.60
N LEU A 166 3.96 -24.76 -5.97
CA LEU A 166 4.52 -23.55 -6.52
C LEU A 166 6.03 -23.59 -6.45
N SER A 167 6.73 -23.19 -7.52
CA SER A 167 8.20 -23.10 -7.49
C SER A 167 8.65 -21.87 -6.69
N LEU A 168 9.85 -21.93 -6.11
CA LEU A 168 10.48 -20.80 -5.43
C LEU A 168 10.57 -19.57 -6.35
N GLN A 169 10.89 -19.80 -7.63
CA GLN A 169 10.95 -18.73 -8.63
C GLN A 169 9.59 -18.04 -8.84
N THR A 170 8.51 -18.81 -8.86
CA THR A 170 7.14 -18.25 -8.99
C THR A 170 6.73 -17.50 -7.73
N LEU A 171 7.06 -18.02 -6.54
CA LEU A 171 6.81 -17.31 -5.28
C LEU A 171 7.54 -15.95 -5.26
N PHE A 172 8.79 -15.90 -5.69
CA PHE A 172 9.53 -14.65 -5.82
C PHE A 172 8.91 -13.69 -6.83
N LYS A 173 8.40 -14.18 -7.96
CA LYS A 173 7.70 -13.34 -8.92
C LYS A 173 6.46 -12.71 -8.30
N ILE A 174 5.65 -13.50 -7.59
CA ILE A 174 4.46 -13.00 -6.86
C ILE A 174 4.87 -11.95 -5.82
N TYR A 175 5.93 -12.20 -5.06
CA TYR A 175 6.46 -11.25 -4.09
C TYR A 175 6.85 -9.92 -4.75
N ASP A 176 7.66 -9.95 -5.81
CA ASP A 176 8.13 -8.75 -6.51
C ASP A 176 6.97 -7.92 -7.07
N GLU A 177 5.99 -8.60 -7.67
CA GLU A 177 4.81 -7.93 -8.23
C GLU A 177 3.92 -7.33 -7.14
N LEU A 178 3.72 -8.05 -6.04
CA LEU A 178 2.89 -7.61 -4.92
C LEU A 178 3.53 -6.43 -4.18
N THR A 179 4.82 -6.51 -3.88
CA THR A 179 5.55 -5.43 -3.21
C THR A 179 5.61 -4.17 -4.07
N THR A 180 5.83 -4.30 -5.38
CA THR A 180 5.76 -3.18 -6.32
C THR A 180 4.38 -2.53 -6.33
N GLN A 181 3.30 -3.32 -6.30
CA GLN A 181 1.93 -2.78 -6.21
C GLN A 181 1.70 -2.05 -4.90
N ILE A 182 2.16 -2.60 -3.77
CA ILE A 182 2.04 -1.96 -2.46
C ILE A 182 2.80 -0.64 -2.43
N GLU A 183 4.04 -0.60 -2.91
CA GLU A 183 4.86 0.61 -3.00
C GLU A 183 4.16 1.70 -3.84
N SER A 184 3.62 1.35 -5.00
CA SER A 184 2.86 2.27 -5.85
C SER A 184 1.64 2.86 -5.14
N LEU A 185 0.89 2.02 -4.42
CA LEU A 185 -0.27 2.46 -3.64
C LEU A 185 0.12 3.33 -2.44
N GLN A 186 1.25 3.05 -1.80
CA GLN A 186 1.79 3.89 -0.73
C GLN A 186 2.22 5.26 -1.27
N ASP A 187 2.91 5.31 -2.38
CA ASP A 187 3.37 6.57 -3.00
C ASP A 187 2.20 7.46 -3.43
N GLU A 188 1.17 6.87 -4.05
CA GLU A 188 -0.06 7.60 -4.41
C GLU A 188 -0.71 8.25 -3.18
N ARG A 189 -0.88 7.49 -2.09
CA ARG A 189 -1.52 7.97 -0.87
C ARG A 189 -0.67 8.96 -0.11
N SER A 190 0.64 8.71 -0.05
CA SER A 190 1.60 9.62 0.60
C SER A 190 1.66 10.96 -0.12
N LYS A 191 1.55 10.96 -1.45
CA LYS A 191 1.46 12.19 -2.24
C LYS A 191 0.24 13.01 -1.84
N VAL A 192 -0.94 12.39 -1.75
CA VAL A 192 -2.16 13.09 -1.32
C VAL A 192 -2.00 13.71 0.07
N VAL A 193 -1.40 12.96 1.02
CA VAL A 193 -1.12 13.47 2.37
C VAL A 193 -0.13 14.65 2.30
N ALA A 194 0.97 14.51 1.56
CA ALA A 194 1.99 15.56 1.44
C ALA A 194 1.43 16.85 0.80
N ASP A 195 0.61 16.73 -0.24
CA ASP A 195 -0.02 17.86 -0.91
C ASP A 195 -0.99 18.61 0.01
N LEU A 196 -1.81 17.89 0.79
CA LEU A 196 -2.72 18.49 1.75
C LEU A 196 -1.98 19.13 2.95
N LEU A 197 -0.90 18.53 3.42
CA LEU A 197 -0.06 19.11 4.46
C LEU A 197 0.65 20.39 3.98
N SER A 198 1.12 20.41 2.74
CA SER A 198 1.69 21.62 2.14
C SER A 198 0.65 22.75 2.02
N LYS A 199 -0.60 22.41 1.64
CA LYS A 199 -1.72 23.35 1.65
C LYS A 199 -1.99 23.90 3.06
N GLN A 200 -1.89 23.07 4.09
CA GLN A 200 -2.12 23.45 5.48
C GLN A 200 -1.12 24.53 5.96
N GLU A 201 0.07 24.59 5.40
CA GLU A 201 1.07 25.61 5.73
C GLU A 201 0.65 27.03 5.29
N THR A 202 -0.21 27.13 4.28
CA THR A 202 -0.65 28.41 3.69
C THR A 202 -2.13 28.73 3.92
N SER A 203 -2.97 27.74 4.18
CA SER A 203 -4.41 27.90 4.36
C SER A 203 -5.00 26.83 5.27
N ALA A 204 -6.12 27.13 5.93
CA ALA A 204 -6.82 26.13 6.74
C ALA A 204 -7.42 25.04 5.84
N LEU A 205 -7.29 23.77 6.25
CA LEU A 205 -7.93 22.65 5.58
C LEU A 205 -9.42 22.58 5.91
N THR A 206 -10.22 22.21 4.91
CA THR A 206 -11.62 21.87 5.10
C THR A 206 -11.78 20.58 5.90
N GLU A 207 -12.94 20.37 6.53
CA GLU A 207 -13.25 19.14 7.26
C GLU A 207 -13.12 17.88 6.38
N LYS A 208 -13.49 18.00 5.09
CA LYS A 208 -13.32 16.92 4.12
C LYS A 208 -11.84 16.57 3.88
N GLU A 209 -10.99 17.57 3.75
CA GLU A 209 -9.54 17.38 3.56
C GLU A 209 -8.87 16.78 4.78
N GLN A 210 -9.26 17.21 5.99
CA GLN A 210 -8.79 16.61 7.24
C GLN A 210 -9.19 15.12 7.34
N LYS A 211 -10.44 14.78 7.02
CA LYS A 211 -10.90 13.39 6.94
C LYS A 211 -10.15 12.59 5.88
N THR A 212 -9.82 13.21 4.74
CA THR A 212 -9.01 12.58 3.68
C THR A 212 -7.62 12.24 4.20
N ILE A 213 -6.92 13.14 4.90
CA ILE A 213 -5.62 12.84 5.51
C ILE A 213 -5.74 11.62 6.42
N GLY A 214 -6.68 11.62 7.37
CA GLY A 214 -6.87 10.51 8.31
C GLY A 214 -7.15 9.17 7.60
N TYR A 215 -7.95 9.19 6.53
CA TYR A 215 -8.22 8.00 5.72
C TYR A 215 -6.95 7.49 4.99
N GLN A 216 -6.16 8.40 4.39
CA GLN A 216 -4.94 8.01 3.69
C GLN A 216 -3.86 7.50 4.66
N GLU A 217 -3.69 8.15 5.83
CA GLU A 217 -2.77 7.68 6.87
C GLU A 217 -3.15 6.27 7.38
N ALA A 218 -4.44 5.99 7.55
CA ALA A 218 -4.91 4.65 7.91
C ALA A 218 -4.59 3.60 6.84
N ASN A 219 -4.76 3.93 5.56
CA ASN A 219 -4.39 3.05 4.45
C ASN A 219 -2.88 2.83 4.39
N LEU A 220 -2.06 3.88 4.52
CA LEU A 220 -0.60 3.79 4.57
C LEU A 220 -0.12 2.86 5.68
N LYS A 221 -0.71 2.99 6.88
CA LYS A 221 -0.44 2.07 8.00
C LYS A 221 -0.75 0.62 7.62
N ASN A 222 -1.91 0.37 7.01
CA ASN A 222 -2.31 -0.98 6.62
C ASN A 222 -1.37 -1.57 5.56
N TYR A 223 -0.98 -0.79 4.54
CA TYR A 223 0.02 -1.25 3.56
C TYR A 223 1.39 -1.49 4.19
N GLY A 224 1.79 -0.69 5.18
CA GLY A 224 3.01 -0.95 5.97
C GLY A 224 2.97 -2.29 6.71
N ILE A 225 1.81 -2.65 7.27
CA ILE A 225 1.60 -3.96 7.92
C ILE A 225 1.71 -5.10 6.88
N VAL A 226 1.09 -4.94 5.70
CA VAL A 226 1.18 -5.92 4.61
C VAL A 226 2.62 -6.11 4.19
N MET A 227 3.33 -5.01 3.91
CA MET A 227 4.74 -5.04 3.49
C MET A 227 5.61 -5.72 4.54
N GLY A 228 5.41 -5.42 5.83
CA GLY A 228 6.11 -6.06 6.94
C GLY A 228 5.84 -7.57 7.00
N SER A 229 4.58 -8.00 6.81
CA SER A 229 4.21 -9.41 6.80
C SER A 229 4.84 -10.15 5.62
N VAL A 230 4.71 -9.59 4.40
CA VAL A 230 5.25 -10.18 3.17
C VAL A 230 6.79 -10.27 3.22
N ASN A 231 7.45 -9.22 3.71
CA ASN A 231 8.91 -9.21 3.89
C ASN A 231 9.37 -10.17 4.98
N GLY A 232 8.62 -10.32 6.07
CA GLY A 232 8.93 -11.24 7.16
C GLY A 232 8.93 -12.68 6.68
N THR A 233 7.88 -13.10 6.00
CA THR A 233 7.76 -14.44 5.41
C THR A 233 8.87 -14.75 4.43
N LEU A 234 9.14 -13.86 3.48
CA LEU A 234 10.17 -14.09 2.47
C LEU A 234 11.57 -13.76 3.00
N GLY A 235 11.69 -12.99 4.10
CA GLY A 235 12.96 -12.70 4.74
C GLY A 235 13.71 -13.98 5.14
N GLU A 236 13.00 -14.97 5.62
CA GLU A 236 13.53 -16.28 6.00
C GLU A 236 13.90 -17.15 4.79
N LEU A 237 13.25 -16.95 3.65
CA LEU A 237 13.46 -17.72 2.42
C LEU A 237 14.44 -17.06 1.45
N ALA A 238 14.67 -15.77 1.58
CA ALA A 238 15.37 -14.94 0.58
C ALA A 238 16.38 -13.97 1.19
N ASP A 239 17.05 -14.36 2.26
CA ASP A 239 18.24 -13.66 2.74
C ASP A 239 19.45 -13.90 1.79
N CYS A 240 20.49 -13.10 1.95
CA CYS A 240 21.71 -13.21 1.14
C CYS A 240 22.34 -14.60 1.24
N ASP A 241 22.28 -15.22 2.43
CA ASP A 241 22.91 -16.52 2.70
C ASP A 241 22.26 -17.65 1.90
N LYS A 242 20.99 -17.52 1.55
CA LYS A 242 20.24 -18.50 0.75
C LYS A 242 20.24 -18.17 -0.74
N LEU A 243 20.08 -16.88 -1.08
CA LEU A 243 20.05 -16.44 -2.48
C LEU A 243 21.40 -16.58 -3.18
N ILE A 244 22.50 -16.24 -2.49
CA ILE A 244 23.83 -16.23 -3.10
C ILE A 244 24.23 -17.64 -3.54
N PRO A 245 24.21 -18.70 -2.69
CA PRO A 245 24.56 -20.04 -3.12
C PRO A 245 23.69 -20.57 -4.26
N LEU A 246 22.38 -20.25 -4.23
CA LEU A 246 21.43 -20.68 -5.27
C LEU A 246 21.83 -20.14 -6.64
N TYR A 247 22.09 -18.82 -6.74
CA TYR A 247 22.47 -18.21 -8.01
C TYR A 247 23.94 -18.40 -8.36
N ASP A 248 24.82 -18.58 -7.38
CA ASP A 248 26.25 -18.79 -7.62
C ASP A 248 26.52 -20.13 -8.32
N ALA A 249 25.74 -21.16 -7.96
CA ALA A 249 25.78 -22.47 -8.62
C ALA A 249 25.43 -22.39 -10.12
N ASP A 250 24.51 -21.51 -10.49
CA ASP A 250 24.04 -21.36 -11.87
C ASP A 250 24.80 -20.29 -12.67
N PHE A 251 25.74 -19.55 -12.03
CA PHE A 251 26.41 -18.39 -12.66
C PHE A 251 27.20 -18.76 -13.91
N GLU A 252 28.04 -19.79 -13.86
CA GLU A 252 28.90 -20.18 -14.99
C GLU A 252 28.10 -20.58 -16.23
N ALA A 253 26.94 -21.24 -16.05
CA ALA A 253 26.05 -21.62 -17.14
C ALA A 253 25.30 -20.40 -17.73
N ASN A 254 25.12 -19.33 -16.94
CA ASN A 254 24.26 -18.20 -17.31
C ASN A 254 25.00 -16.85 -17.41
N LYS A 255 26.33 -16.80 -17.26
CA LYS A 255 27.13 -15.55 -17.26
C LYS A 255 27.08 -14.76 -18.58
N THR A 256 26.58 -15.33 -19.67
CA THR A 256 26.35 -14.67 -20.95
C THR A 256 24.85 -14.39 -21.21
N SER A 257 23.95 -14.79 -20.31
CA SER A 257 22.52 -14.55 -20.43
C SER A 257 22.18 -13.18 -19.82
N LYS A 258 21.84 -12.21 -20.70
CA LYS A 258 21.41 -10.87 -20.30
C LYS A 258 20.21 -10.93 -19.37
N GLU A 259 19.23 -11.77 -19.67
CA GLU A 259 17.99 -11.88 -18.89
C GLU A 259 18.26 -12.44 -17.50
N TRP A 260 18.98 -13.53 -17.41
CA TRP A 260 19.33 -14.15 -16.13
C TRP A 260 20.15 -13.21 -15.24
N LEU A 261 21.21 -12.61 -15.77
CA LEU A 261 22.04 -11.64 -15.05
C LEU A 261 21.23 -10.44 -14.56
N SER A 262 20.31 -9.92 -15.39
CA SER A 262 19.44 -8.81 -15.01
C SER A 262 18.53 -9.18 -13.84
N ASN A 263 17.91 -10.37 -13.87
CA ASN A 263 17.05 -10.86 -12.80
C ASN A 263 17.80 -11.08 -11.50
N VAL A 264 19.00 -11.69 -11.55
CA VAL A 264 19.87 -11.89 -10.38
C VAL A 264 20.24 -10.55 -9.74
N LEU A 265 20.69 -9.58 -10.56
CA LEU A 265 21.09 -8.26 -10.06
C LEU A 265 19.93 -7.51 -9.39
N VAL A 266 18.73 -7.57 -9.97
CA VAL A 266 17.53 -6.96 -9.35
C VAL A 266 17.28 -7.52 -7.95
N ARG A 267 17.32 -8.85 -7.83
CA ARG A 267 17.04 -9.52 -6.56
C ARG A 267 18.09 -9.25 -5.50
N LEU A 268 19.37 -9.37 -5.87
CA LEU A 268 20.46 -9.05 -4.96
C LEU A 268 20.44 -7.58 -4.51
N GLN A 269 20.09 -6.65 -5.41
CA GLN A 269 19.91 -5.22 -5.06
C GLN A 269 18.75 -4.99 -4.10
N LYS A 270 17.57 -5.59 -4.36
CA LYS A 270 16.39 -5.45 -3.49
C LYS A 270 16.61 -6.00 -2.08
N LYS A 271 17.54 -6.96 -1.92
CA LYS A 271 17.88 -7.60 -0.64
C LYS A 271 19.17 -7.05 -0.02
N ASP A 272 19.70 -5.96 -0.56
CA ASP A 272 20.95 -5.32 -0.10
C ASP A 272 22.18 -6.24 -0.13
N CYS A 273 22.16 -7.30 -0.97
CA CYS A 273 23.28 -8.25 -1.15
C CYS A 273 24.34 -7.71 -2.13
N THR A 274 24.56 -6.41 -2.18
CA THR A 274 25.39 -5.74 -3.20
C THR A 274 26.89 -5.89 -2.95
N ASP A 275 27.29 -6.28 -1.73
CA ASP A 275 28.70 -6.54 -1.38
C ASP A 275 29.13 -7.98 -1.71
N ALA A 276 28.18 -8.84 -2.08
CA ALA A 276 28.45 -10.25 -2.37
C ALA A 276 29.31 -10.41 -3.64
N PRO A 277 30.28 -11.37 -3.65
CA PRO A 277 31.08 -11.68 -4.84
C PRO A 277 30.21 -12.00 -6.06
N LEU A 278 29.08 -12.67 -5.88
CA LEU A 278 28.10 -12.96 -6.94
C LEU A 278 27.56 -11.69 -7.58
N TYR A 279 27.18 -10.68 -6.79
CA TYR A 279 26.70 -9.39 -7.31
C TYR A 279 27.78 -8.71 -8.15
N ILE A 280 29.00 -8.63 -7.62
CA ILE A 280 30.15 -8.00 -8.30
C ILE A 280 30.46 -8.66 -9.65
N LYS A 281 30.52 -10.00 -9.68
CA LYS A 281 30.77 -10.71 -10.93
C LYS A 281 29.60 -10.61 -11.92
N SER A 282 28.36 -10.60 -11.42
CA SER A 282 27.16 -10.48 -12.27
C SER A 282 27.05 -9.11 -12.91
N VAL A 283 27.31 -8.00 -12.17
CA VAL A 283 27.25 -6.66 -12.77
C VAL A 283 28.35 -6.44 -13.80
N LYS A 284 29.56 -6.98 -13.55
CA LYS A 284 30.67 -6.92 -14.51
C LYS A 284 30.36 -7.70 -15.77
N ALA A 285 29.82 -8.93 -15.62
CA ALA A 285 29.42 -9.76 -16.75
C ALA A 285 28.30 -9.08 -17.58
N LEU A 286 27.27 -8.55 -16.92
CA LEU A 286 26.17 -7.88 -17.62
C LEU A 286 26.66 -6.59 -18.30
N HIS A 287 27.53 -5.81 -17.66
CA HIS A 287 28.07 -4.60 -18.28
C HIS A 287 28.91 -4.90 -19.53
N ALA A 288 29.68 -5.98 -19.51
CA ALA A 288 30.49 -6.38 -20.66
C ALA A 288 29.65 -6.75 -21.89
N ILE A 289 28.46 -7.32 -21.70
CA ILE A 289 27.56 -7.74 -22.78
C ILE A 289 26.46 -6.72 -23.11
N ASN A 290 26.06 -5.90 -22.15
CA ASN A 290 24.98 -4.93 -22.30
C ASN A 290 25.16 -3.72 -21.37
N PRO A 291 26.06 -2.75 -21.71
CA PRO A 291 26.15 -1.49 -20.97
C PRO A 291 24.80 -0.76 -20.94
N SER A 292 24.34 -0.42 -19.73
CA SER A 292 23.01 0.16 -19.54
C SER A 292 22.95 0.97 -18.24
N ALA A 293 21.85 1.72 -18.03
CA ALA A 293 21.55 2.41 -16.79
C ALA A 293 21.70 1.51 -15.54
N ARG A 294 21.21 0.28 -15.62
CA ARG A 294 21.29 -0.70 -14.53
C ARG A 294 22.73 -1.12 -14.24
N THR A 295 23.52 -1.39 -15.28
CA THR A 295 24.93 -1.78 -15.09
C THR A 295 25.76 -0.61 -14.59
N ALA A 296 25.51 0.62 -15.03
CA ALA A 296 26.11 1.82 -14.46
C ALA A 296 25.76 1.99 -12.97
N TYR A 297 24.49 1.78 -12.60
CA TYR A 297 24.07 1.77 -11.20
C TYR A 297 24.81 0.72 -10.37
N GLY A 298 24.93 -0.49 -10.89
CA GLY A 298 25.70 -1.57 -10.24
C GLY A 298 27.18 -1.21 -10.08
N LEU A 299 27.82 -0.67 -11.10
CA LEU A 299 29.22 -0.20 -11.03
C LEU A 299 29.39 0.91 -9.99
N GLY A 300 28.46 1.86 -9.90
CA GLY A 300 28.46 2.90 -8.86
C GLY A 300 28.38 2.32 -7.44
N ASN A 301 27.67 1.21 -7.25
CA ASN A 301 27.57 0.55 -5.96
C ASN A 301 28.88 -0.14 -5.54
N ILE A 302 29.63 -0.71 -6.49
CA ILE A 302 30.89 -1.40 -6.22
C ILE A 302 32.14 -0.51 -6.32
N ALA A 303 32.02 0.71 -6.83
CA ALA A 303 33.12 1.65 -6.91
C ALA A 303 33.66 1.98 -5.50
N VAL A 304 34.97 2.15 -5.36
CA VAL A 304 35.61 2.43 -4.07
C VAL A 304 35.61 3.93 -3.77
N SER A 305 35.97 4.74 -4.74
CA SER A 305 36.05 6.20 -4.53
C SER A 305 34.69 6.89 -4.65
N THR A 306 34.45 7.91 -3.82
CA THR A 306 33.23 8.72 -3.88
C THR A 306 33.04 9.37 -5.27
N LYS A 307 34.12 9.78 -5.91
CA LYS A 307 34.11 10.38 -7.24
C LYS A 307 33.55 9.41 -8.28
N GLU A 308 34.08 8.18 -8.30
CA GLU A 308 33.62 7.14 -9.23
C GLU A 308 32.18 6.72 -8.93
N LYS A 309 31.80 6.58 -7.63
CA LYS A 309 30.42 6.31 -7.23
C LYS A 309 29.47 7.31 -7.85
N PHE A 310 29.74 8.60 -7.66
CA PHE A 310 28.90 9.68 -8.19
C PHE A 310 28.85 9.65 -9.72
N GLN A 311 30.00 9.47 -10.36
CA GLN A 311 30.11 9.41 -11.83
C GLN A 311 29.22 8.31 -12.43
N TYR A 312 29.29 7.09 -11.89
CA TYR A 312 28.46 5.98 -12.36
C TYR A 312 26.99 6.14 -11.98
N TRP A 313 26.68 6.67 -10.79
CA TRP A 313 25.30 6.92 -10.39
C TRP A 313 24.65 8.01 -11.23
N ASP A 314 25.38 9.09 -11.53
CA ASP A 314 24.88 10.15 -12.41
C ASP A 314 24.66 9.63 -13.83
N GLN A 315 25.58 8.83 -14.35
CA GLN A 315 25.40 8.11 -15.63
C GLN A 315 24.17 7.21 -15.61
N ALA A 316 23.92 6.49 -14.51
CA ALA A 316 22.76 5.64 -14.38
C ALA A 316 21.45 6.46 -14.44
N VAL A 317 21.42 7.62 -13.77
CA VAL A 317 20.28 8.54 -13.80
C VAL A 317 20.04 9.11 -15.20
N GLU A 318 21.10 9.55 -15.87
CA GLU A 318 21.07 10.08 -17.25
C GLU A 318 20.59 9.03 -18.27
N LEU A 319 21.03 7.78 -18.10
CA LEU A 319 20.61 6.64 -18.94
C LEU A 319 19.21 6.13 -18.62
N GLY A 320 18.52 6.76 -17.66
CA GLY A 320 17.12 6.43 -17.38
C GLY A 320 16.90 5.19 -16.50
N VAL A 321 17.75 4.98 -15.48
CA VAL A 321 17.49 3.96 -14.45
C VAL A 321 16.10 4.17 -13.82
N ASP A 322 15.45 3.09 -13.37
CA ASP A 322 14.12 3.16 -12.77
C ASP A 322 14.06 4.08 -11.53
N ASN A 323 12.85 4.45 -11.13
CA ASN A 323 12.65 5.39 -10.04
C ASN A 323 13.16 4.86 -8.69
N ASP A 324 13.09 3.57 -8.45
CA ASP A 324 13.57 2.95 -7.21
C ASP A 324 15.08 3.06 -7.08
N ALA A 325 15.80 2.82 -8.17
CA ALA A 325 17.24 3.03 -8.22
C ALA A 325 17.59 4.52 -8.09
N LYS A 326 16.84 5.45 -8.73
CA LYS A 326 17.04 6.91 -8.57
C LYS A 326 16.87 7.34 -7.11
N VAL A 327 15.81 6.88 -6.45
CA VAL A 327 15.56 7.14 -5.02
C VAL A 327 16.75 6.69 -4.18
N THR A 328 17.23 5.47 -4.44
CA THR A 328 18.38 4.90 -3.72
C THR A 328 19.67 5.70 -3.99
N ILE A 329 19.93 6.09 -5.23
CA ILE A 329 21.08 6.92 -5.61
C ILE A 329 21.03 8.24 -4.85
N TYR A 330 19.94 8.97 -4.94
CA TYR A 330 19.80 10.27 -4.28
C TYR A 330 19.94 10.14 -2.76
N TYR A 331 19.35 9.14 -2.16
CA TYR A 331 19.50 8.91 -0.73
C TYR A 331 20.95 8.58 -0.32
N LYS A 332 21.65 7.72 -1.08
CA LYS A 332 23.07 7.39 -0.83
C LYS A 332 23.96 8.61 -1.04
N LYS A 333 23.75 9.41 -2.09
CA LYS A 333 24.47 10.68 -2.32
C LYS A 333 24.23 11.66 -1.17
N GLY A 334 22.98 11.77 -0.71
CA GLY A 334 22.63 12.57 0.47
C GLY A 334 23.39 12.14 1.73
N ASN A 335 23.49 10.83 1.99
CA ASN A 335 24.25 10.30 3.13
C ASN A 335 25.76 10.63 3.02
N ILE A 336 26.34 10.53 1.83
CA ILE A 336 27.75 10.88 1.59
C ILE A 336 27.98 12.39 1.83
N TYR A 337 27.16 13.25 1.22
CA TYR A 337 27.25 14.70 1.45
C TYR A 337 27.07 15.07 2.93
N ARG A 338 26.11 14.42 3.61
CA ARG A 338 25.89 14.61 5.06
C ARG A 338 27.14 14.25 5.87
N SER A 339 27.78 13.12 5.61
CA SER A 339 29.01 12.70 6.31
C SER A 339 30.18 13.66 6.07
N GLN A 340 30.16 14.39 4.97
CA GLN A 340 31.15 15.42 4.62
C GLN A 340 30.79 16.81 5.17
N GLY A 341 29.69 16.97 5.92
CA GLY A 341 29.21 18.25 6.41
C GLY A 341 28.59 19.16 5.33
N GLN A 342 28.40 18.65 4.12
CA GLN A 342 27.84 19.40 2.98
C GLN A 342 26.30 19.37 3.03
N TYR A 343 25.71 19.98 4.08
CA TYR A 343 24.30 19.84 4.40
C TYR A 343 23.35 20.38 3.34
N ALA A 344 23.70 21.47 2.64
CA ALA A 344 22.90 21.99 1.54
C ALA A 344 22.77 20.96 0.38
N SER A 345 23.89 20.34 0.00
CA SER A 345 23.92 19.29 -1.02
C SER A 345 23.20 18.03 -0.55
N ALA A 346 23.42 17.63 0.70
CA ALA A 346 22.72 16.47 1.30
C ALA A 346 21.20 16.65 1.29
N ARG A 347 20.71 17.84 1.70
CA ARG A 347 19.28 18.17 1.68
C ARG A 347 18.68 18.08 0.27
N ARG A 348 19.37 18.66 -0.73
CA ARG A 348 18.92 18.59 -2.12
C ARG A 348 18.74 17.14 -2.58
N GLU A 349 19.73 16.29 -2.33
CA GLU A 349 19.65 14.89 -2.73
C GLU A 349 18.54 14.13 -1.97
N TYR A 350 18.35 14.38 -0.67
CA TYR A 350 17.25 13.82 0.09
C TYR A 350 15.87 14.24 -0.43
N LEU A 351 15.71 15.52 -0.81
CA LEU A 351 14.48 16.02 -1.40
C LEU A 351 14.22 15.43 -2.79
N ASN A 352 15.28 15.22 -3.61
CA ASN A 352 15.15 14.49 -4.87
C ASN A 352 14.65 13.06 -4.66
N ALA A 353 15.11 12.37 -3.61
CA ALA A 353 14.65 11.04 -3.28
C ALA A 353 13.16 11.01 -2.92
N VAL A 354 12.69 11.91 -2.05
CA VAL A 354 11.28 11.97 -1.64
C VAL A 354 10.35 12.51 -2.73
N ALA A 355 10.85 13.31 -3.66
CA ALA A 355 10.07 13.73 -4.83
C ALA A 355 9.71 12.55 -5.74
N LEU A 356 10.58 11.54 -5.82
CA LEU A 356 10.34 10.31 -6.57
C LEU A 356 9.59 9.26 -5.75
N ARG A 357 9.78 9.22 -4.41
CA ARG A 357 9.08 8.31 -3.51
C ARG A 357 8.58 9.07 -2.28
N PRO A 358 7.36 9.64 -2.37
CA PRO A 358 6.75 10.43 -1.28
C PRO A 358 6.58 9.68 0.05
N SER A 359 6.42 8.36 0.01
CA SER A 359 6.32 7.50 1.19
C SER A 359 7.63 7.26 1.93
N PHE A 360 8.77 7.66 1.35
CA PHE A 360 10.08 7.46 1.94
C PHE A 360 10.38 8.52 3.02
N GLY A 361 9.95 8.27 4.25
CA GLY A 361 10.07 9.20 5.38
C GLY A 361 11.50 9.38 5.92
N GLN A 362 12.39 8.40 5.73
CA GLN A 362 13.74 8.43 6.28
C GLN A 362 14.58 9.66 5.87
N PRO A 363 14.54 10.17 4.62
CA PRO A 363 15.20 11.41 4.25
C PRO A 363 14.78 12.61 5.08
N TYR A 364 13.50 12.72 5.43
CA TYR A 364 13.02 13.81 6.28
C TYR A 364 13.60 13.75 7.70
N LEU A 365 13.79 12.55 8.27
CA LEU A 365 14.49 12.40 9.56
C LEU A 365 15.96 12.79 9.45
N LYS A 366 16.63 12.48 8.34
CA LYS A 366 18.02 12.90 8.11
C LYS A 366 18.13 14.43 7.97
N ILE A 367 17.18 15.06 7.28
CA ILE A 367 17.11 16.52 7.19
C ILE A 367 16.86 17.14 8.57
N ALA A 368 15.91 16.59 9.34
CA ALA A 368 15.62 17.03 10.71
C ALA A 368 16.87 17.01 11.60
N ASP A 369 17.64 15.92 11.55
CA ASP A 369 18.86 15.74 12.30
C ASP A 369 19.95 16.76 11.87
N MET A 370 20.16 16.98 10.57
CA MET A 370 21.09 18.01 10.08
C MET A 370 20.70 19.42 10.55
N ILE A 371 19.41 19.75 10.50
CA ILE A 371 18.88 21.05 10.96
C ILE A 371 19.13 21.20 12.46
N ALA A 372 18.79 20.20 13.27
CA ALA A 372 19.00 20.22 14.71
C ALA A 372 20.48 20.40 15.09
N ASN A 373 21.38 19.82 14.30
CA ASN A 373 22.84 19.97 14.50
C ASN A 373 23.42 21.30 13.97
N SER A 374 22.59 22.21 13.44
CA SER A 374 23.02 23.48 12.85
C SER A 374 22.78 24.71 13.74
N THR A 375 22.43 24.52 15.01
CA THR A 375 22.14 25.59 15.97
C THR A 375 23.31 26.57 16.13
N GLY A 376 24.54 26.07 15.98
CA GLY A 376 25.76 26.94 16.05
C GLY A 376 25.93 27.90 14.88
N SER A 377 25.40 27.52 13.70
CA SER A 377 25.62 28.26 12.43
C SER A 377 24.35 28.91 11.86
N CYS A 378 23.17 28.63 12.46
CA CYS A 378 21.90 29.20 12.03
C CYS A 378 21.29 30.03 13.18
N GLY A 379 20.79 31.22 12.86
CA GLY A 379 20.25 32.17 13.82
C GLY A 379 21.27 33.20 14.30
N ALA A 380 20.88 34.45 14.42
CA ALA A 380 21.74 35.59 14.79
C ALA A 380 21.94 35.66 16.32
N ASN A 381 20.93 35.29 17.11
CA ASN A 381 20.93 35.38 18.57
C ASN A 381 20.62 34.02 19.22
N PRO A 382 20.78 33.87 20.55
CA PRO A 382 20.55 32.59 21.24
C PRO A 382 19.13 32.02 21.08
N LEU A 383 18.13 32.88 20.97
CA LEU A 383 16.74 32.43 20.76
C LEU A 383 16.56 31.87 19.37
N GLU A 384 17.00 32.61 18.34
CA GLU A 384 16.93 32.13 16.95
C GLU A 384 17.69 30.83 16.72
N LYS A 385 18.90 30.72 17.33
CA LYS A 385 19.68 29.47 17.30
C LYS A 385 18.88 28.27 17.81
N ARG A 386 18.11 28.45 18.88
CA ARG A 386 17.22 27.40 19.41
C ARG A 386 15.92 27.24 18.60
N ALA A 387 15.42 28.30 17.97
CA ALA A 387 14.24 28.24 17.12
C ALA A 387 14.41 27.31 15.90
N VAL A 388 15.65 27.01 15.50
CA VAL A 388 15.99 25.99 14.49
C VAL A 388 15.38 24.63 14.82
N TYR A 389 15.23 24.29 16.10
CA TYR A 389 14.62 23.03 16.54
C TYR A 389 13.13 22.89 16.14
N TRP A 390 12.38 23.99 16.02
CA TRP A 390 11.01 23.93 15.50
C TRP A 390 10.97 23.49 14.03
N VAL A 391 11.94 23.94 13.22
CA VAL A 391 12.08 23.49 11.84
C VAL A 391 12.45 22.00 11.81
N ALA A 392 13.39 21.57 12.66
CA ALA A 392 13.74 20.15 12.77
C ALA A 392 12.53 19.27 13.19
N ALA A 393 11.73 19.72 14.18
CA ALA A 393 10.52 19.03 14.62
C ALA A 393 9.52 18.88 13.48
N ARG A 394 9.30 19.93 12.67
CA ARG A 394 8.39 19.89 11.51
C ARG A 394 8.82 18.84 10.47
N TYR A 395 10.12 18.71 10.20
CA TYR A 395 10.64 17.66 9.32
C TYR A 395 10.44 16.25 9.91
N ALA A 396 10.62 16.09 11.22
CA ALA A 396 10.38 14.81 11.90
C ALA A 396 8.88 14.43 11.88
N GLU A 397 7.98 15.40 12.10
CA GLU A 397 6.53 15.21 11.97
C GLU A 397 6.15 14.77 10.55
N LYS A 398 6.72 15.43 9.54
CA LYS A 398 6.49 15.07 8.13
C LYS A 398 6.92 13.64 7.86
N ALA A 399 8.06 13.20 8.38
CA ALA A 399 8.51 11.81 8.27
C ALA A 399 7.48 10.83 8.85
N ALA A 400 6.94 11.10 10.06
CA ALA A 400 5.95 10.24 10.71
C ALA A 400 4.64 10.11 9.93
N ARG A 401 4.25 11.19 9.22
CA ARG A 401 2.99 11.23 8.46
C ARG A 401 3.07 10.50 7.13
N VAL A 402 4.18 10.67 6.41
CA VAL A 402 4.36 10.03 5.10
C VAL A 402 4.80 8.58 5.21
N ASP A 403 5.45 8.21 6.33
CA ASP A 403 5.97 6.86 6.59
C ASP A 403 5.58 6.41 8.02
N PRO A 404 4.43 5.74 8.16
CA PRO A 404 3.97 5.26 9.46
C PRO A 404 4.92 4.29 10.16
N SER A 405 5.81 3.61 9.43
CA SER A 405 6.81 2.73 10.02
C SER A 405 7.80 3.49 10.92
N LEU A 406 8.02 4.77 10.62
CA LEU A 406 8.90 5.67 11.36
C LEU A 406 8.22 6.42 12.50
N LYS A 407 6.91 6.28 12.68
CA LYS A 407 6.10 7.10 13.62
C LYS A 407 6.69 7.14 15.03
N ASN A 408 7.06 5.99 15.57
CA ASN A 408 7.61 5.93 16.94
C ASN A 408 8.97 6.62 17.04
N THR A 409 9.82 6.46 16.05
CA THR A 409 11.15 7.10 15.98
C THR A 409 10.98 8.60 15.80
N ALA A 410 10.18 9.02 14.84
CA ALA A 410 9.93 10.42 14.53
C ALA A 410 9.33 11.17 15.73
N ASN A 411 8.38 10.58 16.46
CA ASN A 411 7.80 11.19 17.66
C ASN A 411 8.84 11.43 18.77
N LYS A 412 9.84 10.54 18.90
CA LYS A 412 10.95 10.77 19.83
C LYS A 412 11.79 11.99 19.41
N TYR A 413 12.06 12.15 18.11
CA TYR A 413 12.76 13.32 17.58
C TYR A 413 11.93 14.59 17.79
N VAL A 414 10.63 14.57 17.50
CA VAL A 414 9.72 15.70 17.72
C VAL A 414 9.74 16.14 19.18
N ALA A 415 9.59 15.20 20.11
CA ALA A 415 9.61 15.48 21.56
C ALA A 415 10.96 16.09 22.00
N SER A 416 12.06 15.51 21.51
CA SER A 416 13.42 16.00 21.81
C SER A 416 13.65 17.43 21.28
N TYR A 417 13.26 17.67 20.01
CA TYR A 417 13.46 18.99 19.40
C TYR A 417 12.56 20.06 20.01
N ASN A 418 11.29 19.75 20.28
CA ASN A 418 10.39 20.67 20.95
C ASN A 418 10.86 21.00 22.39
N GLY A 419 11.45 20.02 23.09
CA GLY A 419 12.06 20.24 24.39
C GLY A 419 13.32 21.13 24.35
N ALA A 420 14.06 21.11 23.24
CA ALA A 420 15.25 21.94 23.03
C ALA A 420 14.93 23.33 22.45
N ALA A 421 13.78 23.51 21.82
CA ALA A 421 13.32 24.76 21.24
C ALA A 421 13.06 25.84 22.32
N PRO A 422 12.93 27.13 21.94
CA PRO A 422 12.61 28.19 22.90
C PRO A 422 11.31 27.94 23.65
N SER A 423 11.33 28.10 24.96
CA SER A 423 10.14 28.01 25.81
C SER A 423 9.32 29.30 25.77
N LYS A 424 8.09 29.27 26.28
CA LYS A 424 7.25 30.46 26.48
C LYS A 424 7.99 31.56 27.25
N LYS A 425 8.78 31.19 28.27
CA LYS A 425 9.57 32.14 29.06
C LYS A 425 10.67 32.78 28.22
N ASP A 426 11.36 32.00 27.37
CA ASP A 426 12.40 32.53 26.48
C ASP A 426 11.81 33.57 25.51
N ILE A 427 10.63 33.28 24.95
CA ILE A 427 9.92 34.23 24.04
C ILE A 427 9.53 35.50 24.78
N PHE A 428 8.92 35.35 25.98
CA PHE A 428 8.49 36.51 26.79
C PHE A 428 9.67 37.43 27.16
N SER A 429 10.86 36.87 27.34
CA SER A 429 12.08 37.61 27.73
C SER A 429 12.87 38.15 26.50
N SER A 430 12.31 38.03 25.30
CA SER A 430 12.93 38.49 24.05
C SER A 430 12.13 39.60 23.38
N GLU A 431 12.63 40.11 22.26
CA GLU A 431 11.92 41.05 21.39
C GLU A 431 10.80 40.41 20.55
N TYR A 432 10.75 39.06 20.51
CA TYR A 432 9.79 38.29 19.72
C TYR A 432 8.47 38.06 20.47
N LYS A 433 7.40 37.87 19.67
CA LYS A 433 6.06 37.52 20.15
C LYS A 433 5.57 36.23 19.50
N SER A 434 4.60 35.55 20.16
CA SER A 434 3.89 34.45 19.53
C SER A 434 3.28 34.90 18.19
N GLY A 435 3.49 34.11 17.15
CA GLY A 435 3.05 34.41 15.81
C GLY A 435 4.07 35.12 14.93
N ASP A 436 5.14 35.69 15.48
CA ASP A 436 6.23 36.27 14.68
C ASP A 436 6.94 35.17 13.87
N THR A 437 7.59 35.60 12.79
CA THR A 437 8.31 34.69 11.89
C THR A 437 9.82 34.91 12.01
N ILE A 438 10.55 33.82 12.26
CA ILE A 438 12.02 33.78 12.22
C ILE A 438 12.47 33.16 10.91
N THR A 439 13.35 33.84 10.16
CA THR A 439 13.90 33.35 8.90
C THR A 439 15.39 33.01 9.06
N PHE A 440 15.76 31.79 8.68
CA PHE A 440 17.14 31.31 8.77
C PHE A 440 17.89 31.50 7.48
N ASN A 441 18.81 32.47 7.45
CA ASN A 441 19.65 32.81 6.29
C ASN A 441 20.93 31.94 6.20
N CYS A 442 20.87 30.72 6.70
CA CYS A 442 21.89 29.67 6.58
C CYS A 442 21.49 28.65 5.50
N TRP A 443 22.19 27.50 5.42
CA TRP A 443 21.87 26.43 4.49
C TRP A 443 20.43 25.89 4.65
N VAL A 444 19.81 26.08 5.81
CA VAL A 444 18.42 25.68 6.08
C VAL A 444 17.46 26.45 5.18
N GLY A 445 17.65 27.76 5.01
CA GLY A 445 16.92 28.59 4.05
C GLY A 445 15.40 28.58 4.23
N GLU A 446 14.91 28.39 5.48
CA GLU A 446 13.48 28.28 5.80
C GLU A 446 13.09 29.26 6.90
N SER A 447 11.79 29.49 7.02
CA SER A 447 11.22 30.28 8.09
C SER A 447 10.38 29.40 9.03
N VAL A 448 10.26 29.83 10.27
CA VAL A 448 9.38 29.21 11.24
C VAL A 448 8.55 30.27 11.96
N ARG A 449 7.28 29.98 12.16
CA ARG A 449 6.40 30.82 12.97
C ARG A 449 6.54 30.41 14.44
N ILE A 450 6.72 31.41 15.30
CA ILE A 450 6.76 31.17 16.76
C ILE A 450 5.40 30.62 17.21
N PRO A 451 5.37 29.48 17.92
CA PRO A 451 4.11 28.86 18.36
C PRO A 451 3.29 29.77 19.29
N ASN A 452 1.98 29.60 19.28
CA ASN A 452 1.08 30.14 20.30
C ASN A 452 1.16 29.22 21.53
N PHE A 453 1.52 29.77 22.68
CA PHE A 453 1.67 29.06 23.96
C PHE A 453 0.48 29.30 24.89
#